data_e431b34bcdc41f4ffc8523bcade12c27
#
_entry.id   e431b34bcdc41f4ffc8523bcade12c27
#
_cell.length_a   1.000
_cell.length_b   1.000
_cell.length_c   1.000
_cell.angle_alpha   90.00
_cell.angle_beta   90.00
_cell.angle_gamma   90.00
#
_symmetry.space_group_name_H-M   'P 1'
#
loop_
_entity.id
_entity.type
_entity.pdbx_description
1 polymer ?
#
loop_
_entity_poly.entity_id
_entity_poly.type
_entity_poly.pdbx_seq_one_letter_code
_entity_poly.pdbx_strand_id
1 'polypeptide(L)'
;MATFDALAILSLEIEGYELQPLEFQASGFERLCTVIHMWGSNEDGLGEDVTYDPVDHIAFQDARPNLDLTGFSTLGEFCELIGDLDTFPAEPQRDVSRLYRRWAFESAALDLALRQADRGLAEVLGREPRAVTFVASMRLSPVEDKPSTIDTLRAKLDRYPDLRFKLDPTNDWTDELIAELVETGAVDSLDLKGFYKGTVVDVETDPELYAKLIEAFPDAWLEDPDVNDETRPILEPVRDRLTWDAPIHSIADIEGLPWEPKMVNIKPSRVGSLRELCAAYDYCAEHGIGAYGGGQWELGVGRGQIQVLASLFHPDTPNDTAPRPYNEAEPPEGLPVSPLEPRLSPTGFRWED
;
A
#
# COMPACT_ATOMS: atom_id res chain seq x y z
N MET A 1 -13.25 -6.42 -21.57
CA MET A 1 -12.18 -5.43 -21.88
C MET A 1 -11.32 -5.40 -20.64
N ALA A 2 -10.01 -5.55 -20.79
CA ALA A 2 -9.11 -5.47 -19.63
C ALA A 2 -9.21 -4.06 -19.02
N THR A 3 -9.06 -3.99 -17.69
CA THR A 3 -9.18 -2.70 -16.96
C THR A 3 -8.24 -1.64 -17.50
N PHE A 4 -7.00 -1.99 -17.85
CA PHE A 4 -6.03 -1.07 -18.43
C PHE A 4 -6.44 -0.51 -19.80
N ASP A 5 -7.13 -1.28 -20.64
CA ASP A 5 -7.52 -0.82 -21.99
C ASP A 5 -8.41 0.43 -21.95
N ALA A 6 -9.26 0.55 -20.91
CA ALA A 6 -10.12 1.71 -20.73
C ALA A 6 -9.33 2.98 -20.35
N LEU A 7 -8.20 2.83 -19.69
CA LEU A 7 -7.32 3.93 -19.26
C LEU A 7 -6.31 4.30 -20.35
N ALA A 8 -5.76 3.30 -21.03
CA ALA A 8 -4.68 3.48 -22.01
C ALA A 8 -5.05 4.43 -23.16
N ILE A 9 -6.33 4.52 -23.51
CA ILE A 9 -6.84 5.35 -24.61
C ILE A 9 -7.12 6.81 -24.20
N LEU A 10 -6.99 7.15 -22.92
CA LEU A 10 -7.16 8.55 -22.47
C LEU A 10 -6.11 9.44 -23.15
N SER A 11 -6.56 10.54 -23.72
CA SER A 11 -5.65 11.55 -24.27
C SER A 11 -4.83 12.16 -23.14
N LEU A 12 -3.56 12.43 -23.42
CA LEU A 12 -2.63 13.00 -22.45
C LEU A 12 -1.72 14.00 -23.13
N GLU A 13 -1.72 15.23 -22.63
CA GLU A 13 -0.81 16.29 -23.03
C GLU A 13 -0.01 16.74 -21.81
N ILE A 14 1.33 16.68 -21.88
CA ILE A 14 2.23 17.14 -20.83
C ILE A 14 3.04 18.33 -21.35
N GLU A 15 2.92 19.47 -20.65
CA GLU A 15 3.70 20.67 -20.89
C GLU A 15 4.93 20.77 -19.97
N GLY A 16 4.89 20.09 -18.83
CA GLY A 16 5.99 20.04 -17.87
C GLY A 16 5.68 19.27 -16.61
N TYR A 17 6.69 19.13 -15.78
CA TYR A 17 6.56 18.57 -14.44
C TYR A 17 7.56 19.19 -13.47
N GLU A 18 7.28 19.08 -12.18
CA GLU A 18 8.20 19.44 -11.09
C GLU A 18 8.18 18.40 -9.98
N LEU A 19 9.21 18.44 -9.15
CA LEU A 19 9.38 17.55 -8.00
C LEU A 19 9.12 18.35 -6.73
N GLN A 20 8.13 17.90 -5.93
CA GLN A 20 7.78 18.54 -4.66
C GLN A 20 8.20 17.62 -3.51
N PRO A 21 9.21 17.99 -2.70
CA PRO A 21 9.62 17.18 -1.57
C PRO A 21 8.58 17.20 -0.45
N LEU A 22 8.35 16.04 0.16
CA LEU A 22 7.58 15.88 1.39
C LEU A 22 8.46 15.23 2.43
N GLU A 23 8.37 15.70 3.67
CA GLU A 23 9.14 15.22 4.81
C GLU A 23 8.23 15.01 6.01
N PHE A 24 8.47 13.92 6.73
CA PHE A 24 7.84 13.63 8.01
C PHE A 24 8.87 13.08 8.99
N GLN A 25 8.93 13.70 10.16
CA GLN A 25 9.78 13.29 11.26
C GLN A 25 8.93 12.67 12.36
N ALA A 26 9.14 11.39 12.63
CA ALA A 26 8.64 10.72 13.83
C ALA A 26 9.81 10.31 14.73
N SER A 27 9.54 10.01 15.98
CA SER A 27 10.57 9.54 16.92
C SER A 27 11.29 8.31 16.37
N GLY A 28 12.54 8.49 15.90
CA GLY A 28 13.39 7.42 15.37
C GLY A 28 13.16 7.02 13.91
N PHE A 29 12.25 7.69 13.19
CA PHE A 29 11.97 7.41 11.79
C PHE A 29 11.83 8.71 10.99
N GLU A 30 12.67 8.86 9.97
CA GLU A 30 12.58 9.93 8.97
C GLU A 30 11.96 9.35 7.69
N ARG A 31 10.91 9.99 7.20
CA ARG A 31 10.26 9.62 5.94
C ARG A 31 10.36 10.77 4.96
N LEU A 32 10.98 10.51 3.80
CA LEU A 32 10.95 11.39 2.64
C LEU A 32 10.06 10.77 1.57
N CYS A 33 9.30 11.60 0.87
CA CYS A 33 8.59 11.27 -0.36
C CYS A 33 8.83 12.38 -1.38
N THR A 34 8.52 12.12 -2.65
CA THR A 34 8.57 13.13 -3.70
C THR A 34 7.28 13.10 -4.49
N VAL A 35 6.51 14.17 -4.47
CA VAL A 35 5.36 14.29 -5.37
C VAL A 35 5.85 14.69 -6.75
N ILE A 36 5.43 13.92 -7.75
CA ILE A 36 5.54 14.26 -9.16
C ILE A 36 4.31 15.10 -9.51
N HIS A 37 4.52 16.37 -9.74
CA HIS A 37 3.48 17.30 -10.17
C HIS A 37 3.63 17.56 -11.66
N MET A 38 2.72 17.05 -12.47
CA MET A 38 2.65 17.24 -13.92
C MET A 38 1.58 18.25 -14.27
N TRP A 39 1.74 18.94 -15.39
CA TRP A 39 0.70 19.83 -15.92
C TRP A 39 0.66 19.84 -17.44
N GLY A 40 -0.50 20.16 -18.00
CA GLY A 40 -0.76 20.33 -19.42
C GLY A 40 -2.22 20.68 -19.66
N SER A 41 -2.51 21.44 -20.72
CA SER A 41 -3.87 21.87 -21.11
C SER A 41 -4.67 22.52 -19.97
N ASN A 42 -4.02 23.33 -19.13
CA ASN A 42 -4.54 24.00 -17.94
C ASN A 42 -5.03 23.06 -16.81
N GLU A 43 -4.64 21.80 -16.83
CA GLU A 43 -4.89 20.82 -15.77
C GLU A 43 -3.57 20.38 -15.13
N ASP A 44 -3.67 19.78 -13.96
CA ASP A 44 -2.53 19.21 -13.22
C ASP A 44 -2.82 17.78 -12.77
N GLY A 45 -1.78 16.98 -12.67
CA GLY A 45 -1.82 15.60 -12.19
C GLY A 45 -0.75 15.36 -11.13
N LEU A 46 -1.08 14.58 -10.10
CA LEU A 46 -0.21 14.31 -8.97
C LEU A 46 0.01 12.81 -8.79
N GLY A 47 1.27 12.43 -8.52
CA GLY A 47 1.64 11.08 -8.09
C GLY A 47 2.74 11.15 -7.06
N GLU A 48 2.89 10.13 -6.23
CA GLU A 48 3.83 10.15 -5.10
C GLU A 48 4.84 9.02 -5.20
N ASP A 49 6.13 9.38 -5.29
CA ASP A 49 7.26 8.46 -5.14
C ASP A 49 7.47 8.14 -3.66
N VAL A 50 7.33 6.89 -3.34
CA VAL A 50 7.39 6.34 -1.99
C VAL A 50 8.64 5.48 -1.75
N THR A 51 9.69 5.71 -2.50
CA THR A 51 11.01 5.11 -2.26
C THR A 51 11.37 5.22 -0.78
N TYR A 52 11.88 4.15 -0.17
CA TYR A 52 12.18 4.16 1.27
C TYR A 52 13.48 4.84 1.63
N ASP A 53 14.44 4.82 0.71
CA ASP A 53 15.81 5.31 0.99
C ASP A 53 15.88 6.82 0.77
N PRO A 54 16.11 7.63 1.83
CA PRO A 54 16.15 9.10 1.71
C PRO A 54 17.16 9.61 0.70
N VAL A 55 18.31 8.92 0.60
CA VAL A 55 19.37 9.31 -0.35
C VAL A 55 18.91 9.28 -1.79
N ASP A 56 18.01 8.36 -2.16
CA ASP A 56 17.47 8.24 -3.52
C ASP A 56 16.52 9.40 -3.84
N HIS A 57 15.74 9.89 -2.84
CA HIS A 57 14.92 11.09 -2.98
C HIS A 57 15.76 12.34 -3.11
N ILE A 58 16.76 12.52 -2.23
CA ILE A 58 17.64 13.68 -2.26
C ILE A 58 18.38 13.76 -3.61
N ALA A 59 18.96 12.65 -4.06
CA ALA A 59 19.64 12.60 -5.34
C ALA A 59 18.71 12.96 -6.51
N PHE A 60 17.48 12.49 -6.49
CA PHE A 60 16.50 12.78 -7.53
C PHE A 60 16.04 14.25 -7.51
N GLN A 61 15.75 14.79 -6.34
CA GLN A 61 15.34 16.18 -6.16
C GLN A 61 16.48 17.17 -6.52
N ASP A 62 17.72 16.84 -6.17
CA ASP A 62 18.91 17.67 -6.49
C ASP A 62 19.23 17.63 -8.00
N ALA A 63 19.20 16.46 -8.60
CA ALA A 63 19.48 16.28 -10.02
C ALA A 63 18.43 16.96 -10.90
N ARG A 64 17.16 16.99 -10.47
CA ARG A 64 16.03 17.53 -11.24
C ARG A 64 16.09 17.10 -12.70
N PRO A 65 16.10 15.76 -12.96
CA PRO A 65 16.32 15.28 -14.31
C PRO A 65 15.30 15.88 -15.27
N ASN A 66 15.77 16.42 -16.36
CA ASN A 66 14.90 16.92 -17.43
C ASN A 66 14.56 15.75 -18.35
N LEU A 67 13.57 14.92 -17.91
CA LEU A 67 13.07 13.83 -18.72
C LEU A 67 12.22 14.41 -19.85
N ASP A 68 12.48 13.96 -21.07
CA ASP A 68 11.65 14.33 -22.22
C ASP A 68 10.34 13.49 -22.16
N LEU A 69 9.33 14.08 -21.52
CA LEU A 69 8.01 13.47 -21.35
C LEU A 69 6.98 14.01 -22.37
N THR A 70 7.44 14.40 -23.55
CA THR A 70 6.60 14.93 -24.63
C THR A 70 6.53 13.98 -25.83
N GLY A 71 5.63 14.24 -26.76
CA GLY A 71 5.56 13.51 -28.05
C GLY A 71 4.73 12.23 -28.06
N PHE A 72 3.98 11.92 -27.00
CA PHE A 72 2.94 10.89 -26.95
C PHE A 72 1.56 11.55 -26.94
N SER A 73 0.53 10.78 -27.25
CA SER A 73 -0.85 11.29 -27.35
C SER A 73 -1.83 10.59 -26.42
N THR A 74 -1.42 9.49 -25.80
CA THR A 74 -2.27 8.71 -24.90
C THR A 74 -1.53 8.30 -23.62
N LEU A 75 -2.31 8.02 -22.56
CA LEU A 75 -1.77 7.48 -21.31
C LEU A 75 -1.02 6.16 -21.54
N GLY A 76 -1.52 5.30 -22.45
CA GLY A 76 -0.86 4.03 -22.78
C GLY A 76 0.54 4.24 -23.35
N GLU A 77 0.70 5.17 -24.30
CA GLU A 77 2.02 5.52 -24.87
C GLU A 77 2.95 6.12 -23.82
N PHE A 78 2.43 6.94 -22.88
CA PHE A 78 3.21 7.44 -21.78
C PHE A 78 3.72 6.32 -20.85
N CYS A 79 2.85 5.36 -20.50
CA CYS A 79 3.25 4.22 -19.65
C CYS A 79 4.33 3.35 -20.30
N GLU A 80 4.34 3.24 -21.65
CA GLU A 80 5.41 2.58 -22.39
C GLU A 80 6.71 3.40 -22.32
N LEU A 81 6.64 4.70 -22.61
CA LEU A 81 7.78 5.61 -22.55
C LEU A 81 8.46 5.58 -21.17
N ILE A 82 7.69 5.80 -20.09
CA ILE A 82 8.25 5.87 -18.73
C ILE A 82 8.81 4.52 -18.26
N GLY A 83 8.27 3.42 -18.78
CA GLY A 83 8.77 2.07 -18.51
C GLY A 83 10.16 1.80 -19.08
N ASP A 84 10.54 2.49 -20.17
CA ASP A 84 11.83 2.37 -20.83
C ASP A 84 12.87 3.40 -20.30
N LEU A 85 12.44 4.40 -19.52
CA LEU A 85 13.31 5.44 -19.01
C LEU A 85 13.97 5.06 -17.68
N ASP A 86 15.27 5.32 -17.56
CA ASP A 86 15.93 5.33 -16.26
C ASP A 86 15.66 6.67 -15.57
N THR A 87 14.80 6.64 -14.56
CA THR A 87 14.42 7.82 -13.78
C THR A 87 15.34 8.10 -12.59
N PHE A 88 16.36 7.25 -12.37
CA PHE A 88 17.32 7.42 -11.28
C PHE A 88 18.60 8.08 -11.79
N PRO A 89 19.07 9.16 -11.13
CA PRO A 89 20.34 9.82 -11.52
C PRO A 89 21.58 8.98 -11.19
N ALA A 90 21.45 7.99 -10.34
CA ALA A 90 22.45 6.99 -9.96
C ALA A 90 21.72 5.68 -9.62
N GLU A 91 22.45 4.58 -9.49
CA GLU A 91 21.87 3.29 -9.09
C GLU A 91 21.14 3.42 -7.75
N PRO A 92 19.84 3.04 -7.66
CA PRO A 92 19.09 3.13 -6.42
C PRO A 92 19.65 2.17 -5.36
N GLN A 93 19.42 2.50 -4.10
CA GLN A 93 19.82 1.64 -2.97
C GLN A 93 19.15 0.26 -3.03
N ARG A 94 17.97 0.18 -3.63
CA ARG A 94 17.20 -1.06 -3.85
C ARG A 94 16.53 -1.03 -5.22
N ASP A 95 16.63 -2.14 -5.96
CA ASP A 95 16.00 -2.25 -7.28
C ASP A 95 14.48 -1.98 -7.26
N VAL A 96 13.79 -2.38 -6.20
CA VAL A 96 12.35 -2.15 -6.04
C VAL A 96 11.97 -0.67 -6.06
N SER A 97 12.90 0.24 -5.74
CA SER A 97 12.68 1.69 -5.80
C SER A 97 12.35 2.16 -7.23
N ARG A 98 12.79 1.42 -8.25
CA ARG A 98 12.42 1.71 -9.66
C ARG A 98 10.92 1.55 -9.88
N LEU A 99 10.28 0.56 -9.25
CA LEU A 99 8.83 0.35 -9.32
C LEU A 99 8.09 1.49 -8.61
N TYR A 100 8.55 1.91 -7.44
CA TYR A 100 7.91 2.99 -6.68
C TYR A 100 7.92 4.31 -7.44
N ARG A 101 9.04 4.66 -8.04
CA ARG A 101 9.17 5.89 -8.84
C ARG A 101 8.40 5.82 -10.15
N ARG A 102 8.40 4.67 -10.82
CA ARG A 102 7.57 4.43 -12.00
C ARG A 102 6.09 4.67 -11.68
N TRP A 103 5.58 4.09 -10.60
CA TRP A 103 4.22 4.32 -10.12
C TRP A 103 3.92 5.81 -9.92
N ALA A 104 4.84 6.57 -9.34
CA ALA A 104 4.66 8.00 -9.12
C ALA A 104 4.46 8.76 -10.43
N PHE A 105 5.24 8.46 -11.46
CA PHE A 105 5.04 9.06 -12.79
C PHE A 105 3.75 8.61 -13.45
N GLU A 106 3.45 7.32 -13.45
CA GLU A 106 2.26 6.77 -14.09
C GLU A 106 0.97 7.21 -13.38
N SER A 107 0.96 7.32 -12.05
CA SER A 107 -0.19 7.82 -11.28
C SER A 107 -0.41 9.32 -11.49
N ALA A 108 0.66 10.13 -11.62
CA ALA A 108 0.55 11.54 -11.96
C ALA A 108 -0.03 11.73 -13.38
N ALA A 109 0.44 10.95 -14.34
CA ALA A 109 -0.07 10.98 -15.71
C ALA A 109 -1.53 10.52 -15.80
N LEU A 110 -1.91 9.48 -15.04
CA LEU A 110 -3.31 9.04 -14.94
C LEU A 110 -4.21 10.15 -14.37
N ASP A 111 -3.79 10.78 -13.29
CA ASP A 111 -4.55 11.89 -12.68
C ASP A 111 -4.72 13.05 -13.67
N LEU A 112 -3.64 13.44 -14.37
CA LEU A 112 -3.67 14.49 -15.39
C LEU A 112 -4.60 14.11 -16.57
N ALA A 113 -4.46 12.91 -17.13
CA ALA A 113 -5.26 12.45 -18.27
C ALA A 113 -6.76 12.43 -17.95
N LEU A 114 -7.12 11.97 -16.74
CA LEU A 114 -8.51 11.97 -16.26
C LEU A 114 -9.06 13.39 -16.12
N ARG A 115 -8.28 14.32 -15.60
CA ARG A 115 -8.68 15.73 -15.44
C ARG A 115 -8.79 16.43 -16.80
N GLN A 116 -7.88 16.17 -17.74
CA GLN A 116 -7.98 16.66 -19.12
C GLN A 116 -9.21 16.12 -19.82
N ALA A 117 -9.66 14.91 -19.46
CA ALA A 117 -10.90 14.32 -19.99
C ALA A 117 -12.17 14.79 -19.26
N ASP A 118 -12.06 15.62 -18.20
CA ASP A 118 -13.14 16.03 -17.28
C ASP A 118 -13.90 14.84 -16.70
N ARG A 119 -13.15 13.77 -16.31
CA ARG A 119 -13.70 12.51 -15.79
C ARG A 119 -12.95 12.02 -14.54
N GLY A 120 -13.65 11.32 -13.67
CA GLY A 120 -13.06 10.60 -12.54
C GLY A 120 -12.71 9.14 -12.91
N LEU A 121 -11.78 8.53 -12.16
CA LEU A 121 -11.36 7.14 -12.39
C LEU A 121 -12.54 6.17 -12.32
N ALA A 122 -13.44 6.34 -11.35
CA ALA A 122 -14.65 5.52 -11.17
C ALA A 122 -15.53 5.50 -12.44
N GLU A 123 -15.73 6.67 -13.02
CA GLU A 123 -16.54 6.83 -14.24
C GLU A 123 -15.89 6.13 -15.43
N VAL A 124 -14.57 6.34 -15.65
CA VAL A 124 -13.85 5.72 -16.78
C VAL A 124 -13.88 4.20 -16.69
N LEU A 125 -13.75 3.65 -15.47
CA LEU A 125 -13.78 2.21 -15.23
C LEU A 125 -15.20 1.64 -15.16
N GLY A 126 -16.24 2.50 -15.12
CA GLY A 126 -17.62 2.06 -14.94
C GLY A 126 -17.85 1.32 -13.62
N ARG A 127 -17.11 1.70 -12.56
CA ARG A 127 -17.19 1.13 -11.22
C ARG A 127 -17.83 2.12 -10.26
N GLU A 128 -18.64 1.61 -9.32
CA GLU A 128 -19.24 2.43 -8.28
C GLU A 128 -18.34 2.41 -7.03
N PRO A 129 -17.90 3.57 -6.51
CA PRO A 129 -17.12 3.64 -5.30
C PRO A 129 -17.94 3.16 -4.09
N ARG A 130 -17.32 2.36 -3.21
CA ARG A 130 -17.95 1.85 -2.00
C ARG A 130 -17.14 2.24 -0.78
N ALA A 131 -17.79 2.27 0.39
CA ALA A 131 -17.14 2.56 1.66
C ALA A 131 -16.03 1.52 1.93
N VAL A 132 -14.85 2.00 2.34
CA VAL A 132 -13.63 1.19 2.47
C VAL A 132 -13.46 0.72 3.90
N THR A 133 -13.53 -0.58 4.12
CA THR A 133 -13.09 -1.18 5.37
C THR A 133 -11.57 -1.03 5.49
N PHE A 134 -11.09 -0.45 6.59
CA PHE A 134 -9.67 -0.30 6.84
C PHE A 134 -9.25 -0.79 8.22
N VAL A 135 -7.99 -1.12 8.36
CA VAL A 135 -7.31 -1.45 9.62
C VAL A 135 -6.19 -0.43 9.87
N ALA A 136 -5.89 -0.16 11.14
CA ALA A 136 -4.71 0.59 11.54
C ALA A 136 -3.55 -0.39 11.75
N SER A 137 -2.47 -0.22 10.98
CA SER A 137 -1.28 -1.05 11.12
C SER A 137 -0.38 -0.53 12.22
N MET A 138 0.11 -1.40 13.11
CA MET A 138 1.05 -1.02 14.16
C MET A 138 1.86 -2.18 14.72
N ARG A 139 3.05 -1.83 15.25
CA ARG A 139 3.85 -2.70 16.11
C ARG A 139 3.65 -2.27 17.56
N LEU A 140 3.50 -3.23 18.49
CA LEU A 140 3.23 -2.93 19.91
C LEU A 140 4.48 -2.46 20.66
N SER A 141 5.68 -2.78 20.17
CA SER A 141 6.93 -2.21 20.67
C SER A 141 7.50 -1.23 19.64
N PRO A 142 7.16 0.06 19.71
CA PRO A 142 7.63 1.06 18.73
C PRO A 142 9.09 1.49 18.95
N VAL A 143 9.71 1.09 20.07
CA VAL A 143 11.08 1.48 20.44
C VAL A 143 11.89 0.22 20.70
N GLU A 144 13.07 0.12 20.05
CA GLU A 144 14.08 -0.88 20.41
C GLU A 144 14.31 -0.88 21.93
N ASP A 145 14.45 -2.05 22.55
CA ASP A 145 14.66 -2.26 23.98
C ASP A 145 13.44 -2.06 24.90
N LYS A 146 12.24 -1.79 24.40
CA LYS A 146 11.03 -1.84 25.22
C LYS A 146 10.19 -3.07 24.88
N PRO A 147 9.68 -3.77 25.91
CA PRO A 147 8.78 -4.89 25.66
C PRO A 147 7.48 -4.41 25.00
N SER A 148 6.89 -5.30 24.22
CA SER A 148 5.57 -5.09 23.64
C SER A 148 4.52 -4.96 24.75
N THR A 149 3.65 -3.95 24.64
CA THR A 149 2.52 -3.74 25.55
C THR A 149 1.26 -3.40 24.75
N ILE A 150 0.10 -3.67 25.34
CA ILE A 150 -1.20 -3.35 24.74
C ILE A 150 -1.58 -1.86 24.91
N ASP A 151 -0.83 -1.09 25.69
CA ASP A 151 -1.24 0.25 26.14
C ASP A 151 -1.60 1.21 25.00
N THR A 152 -0.75 1.28 23.96
CA THR A 152 -1.01 2.14 22.79
C THR A 152 -2.26 1.69 22.03
N LEU A 153 -2.49 0.39 21.90
CA LEU A 153 -3.69 -0.13 21.23
C LEU A 153 -4.94 0.22 22.03
N ARG A 154 -4.92 0.01 23.36
CA ARG A 154 -6.04 0.39 24.25
C ARG A 154 -6.32 1.88 24.21
N ALA A 155 -5.31 2.73 24.22
CA ALA A 155 -5.49 4.18 24.10
C ALA A 155 -6.17 4.57 22.77
N LYS A 156 -5.88 3.86 21.68
CA LYS A 156 -6.57 4.06 20.40
C LYS A 156 -8.03 3.57 20.48
N LEU A 157 -8.30 2.42 21.08
CA LEU A 157 -9.65 1.87 21.26
C LEU A 157 -10.51 2.72 22.19
N ASP A 158 -9.93 3.32 23.24
CA ASP A 158 -10.64 4.24 24.13
C ASP A 158 -11.19 5.46 23.36
N ARG A 159 -10.49 5.88 22.31
CA ARG A 159 -10.91 7.02 21.46
C ARG A 159 -11.74 6.57 20.26
N TYR A 160 -11.45 5.41 19.69
CA TYR A 160 -12.09 4.81 18.53
C TYR A 160 -12.44 3.36 18.80
N PRO A 161 -13.57 3.07 19.49
CA PRO A 161 -13.91 1.72 19.98
C PRO A 161 -14.07 0.67 18.89
N ASP A 162 -14.44 1.08 17.68
CA ASP A 162 -14.66 0.17 16.55
C ASP A 162 -13.42 0.04 15.64
N LEU A 163 -12.27 0.62 16.03
CA LEU A 163 -11.05 0.55 15.23
C LEU A 163 -10.54 -0.90 15.19
N ARG A 164 -10.13 -1.32 14.00
CA ARG A 164 -9.57 -2.65 13.73
C ARG A 164 -8.09 -2.53 13.45
N PHE A 165 -7.33 -3.59 13.72
CA PHE A 165 -5.88 -3.54 13.66
C PHE A 165 -5.28 -4.65 12.80
N LYS A 166 -4.21 -4.28 12.10
CA LYS A 166 -3.16 -5.15 11.59
C LYS A 166 -1.96 -4.99 12.51
N LEU A 167 -1.51 -6.07 13.14
CA LEU A 167 -0.41 -6.03 14.09
C LEU A 167 0.81 -6.77 13.55
N ASP A 168 2.01 -6.27 13.89
CA ASP A 168 3.29 -6.93 13.63
C ASP A 168 3.74 -7.66 14.92
N PRO A 169 3.51 -8.99 15.07
CA PRO A 169 3.98 -9.75 16.21
C PRO A 169 5.50 -9.76 16.30
N THR A 170 6.03 -9.74 17.52
CA THR A 170 7.45 -9.88 17.83
C THR A 170 7.66 -10.99 18.85
N ASN A 171 8.88 -11.57 18.93
CA ASN A 171 9.16 -12.76 19.75
C ASN A 171 9.10 -12.50 21.26
N ASP A 172 8.88 -11.26 21.68
CA ASP A 172 8.64 -10.89 23.08
C ASP A 172 7.15 -10.91 23.47
N TRP A 173 6.23 -11.28 22.56
CA TRP A 173 4.82 -11.42 22.90
C TRP A 173 4.60 -12.57 23.86
N THR A 174 4.15 -12.25 25.07
CA THR A 174 3.82 -13.22 26.12
C THR A 174 2.40 -13.76 25.95
N ASP A 175 2.12 -14.90 26.61
CA ASP A 175 0.77 -15.47 26.61
C ASP A 175 -0.26 -14.50 27.20
N GLU A 176 0.15 -13.69 28.19
CA GLU A 176 -0.70 -12.67 28.82
C GLU A 176 -1.04 -11.56 27.81
N LEU A 177 -0.04 -11.05 27.07
CA LEU A 177 -0.26 -10.03 26.05
C LEU A 177 -1.19 -10.54 24.94
N ILE A 178 -0.97 -11.78 24.48
CA ILE A 178 -1.83 -12.42 23.49
C ILE A 178 -3.27 -12.51 24.00
N ALA A 179 -3.48 -12.95 25.25
CA ALA A 179 -4.80 -13.02 25.86
C ALA A 179 -5.48 -11.65 25.94
N GLU A 180 -4.75 -10.61 26.35
CA GLU A 180 -5.25 -9.24 26.38
C GLU A 180 -5.66 -8.71 25.00
N LEU A 181 -4.91 -9.05 23.96
CA LEU A 181 -5.24 -8.68 22.58
C LEU A 181 -6.49 -9.41 22.08
N VAL A 182 -6.63 -10.70 22.40
CA VAL A 182 -7.85 -11.49 22.08
C VAL A 182 -9.07 -10.88 22.75
N GLU A 183 -8.99 -10.45 24.01
CA GLU A 183 -10.10 -9.82 24.74
C GLU A 183 -10.60 -8.54 24.05
N THR A 184 -9.74 -7.82 23.32
CA THR A 184 -10.18 -6.61 22.58
C THR A 184 -11.11 -6.95 21.43
N GLY A 185 -10.98 -8.13 20.86
CA GLY A 185 -11.67 -8.53 19.62
C GLY A 185 -11.34 -7.67 18.41
N ALA A 186 -10.29 -6.85 18.45
CA ALA A 186 -10.01 -5.80 17.46
C ALA A 186 -8.93 -6.16 16.41
N VAL A 187 -8.39 -7.39 16.43
CA VAL A 187 -7.28 -7.81 15.55
C VAL A 187 -7.85 -8.54 14.32
N ASP A 188 -7.66 -7.95 13.13
CA ASP A 188 -8.09 -8.52 11.85
C ASP A 188 -6.95 -9.20 11.08
N SER A 189 -5.71 -8.78 11.31
CA SER A 189 -4.56 -9.31 10.59
C SER A 189 -3.30 -9.29 11.47
N LEU A 190 -2.46 -10.31 11.27
CA LEU A 190 -1.14 -10.45 11.89
C LEU A 190 -0.09 -10.55 10.77
N ASP A 191 0.83 -9.58 10.70
CA ASP A 191 1.90 -9.54 9.71
C ASP A 191 3.17 -10.13 10.31
N LEU A 192 3.49 -11.35 9.91
CA LEU A 192 4.54 -12.20 10.49
C LEU A 192 5.95 -11.86 9.99
N LYS A 193 6.09 -10.90 9.06
CA LYS A 193 7.36 -10.35 8.57
C LYS A 193 8.34 -11.37 7.98
N GLY A 194 7.90 -12.52 7.50
CA GLY A 194 8.75 -13.60 7.01
C GLY A 194 9.66 -13.25 5.82
N PHE A 195 9.33 -12.18 5.09
CA PHE A 195 10.08 -11.72 3.91
C PHE A 195 10.99 -10.53 4.16
N TYR A 196 11.11 -10.06 5.41
CA TYR A 196 11.87 -8.84 5.75
C TYR A 196 13.25 -9.13 6.36
N LYS A 197 13.85 -10.28 6.04
CA LYS A 197 15.13 -10.75 6.58
C LYS A 197 16.24 -9.72 6.43
N GLY A 198 16.92 -9.40 7.54
CA GLY A 198 18.02 -8.46 7.60
C GLY A 198 17.64 -6.98 7.53
N THR A 199 16.34 -6.65 7.55
CA THR A 199 15.86 -5.26 7.62
C THR A 199 15.59 -4.83 9.07
N VAL A 200 15.32 -3.55 9.28
CA VAL A 200 14.97 -2.99 10.62
C VAL A 200 13.62 -3.51 11.16
N VAL A 201 12.80 -4.12 10.32
CA VAL A 201 11.52 -4.73 10.69
C VAL A 201 11.57 -6.26 10.71
N ASP A 202 12.75 -6.85 10.50
CA ASP A 202 12.96 -8.30 10.58
C ASP A 202 12.52 -8.85 11.94
N VAL A 203 11.87 -10.00 11.91
CA VAL A 203 11.52 -10.78 13.10
C VAL A 203 11.99 -12.21 12.85
N GLU A 204 12.81 -12.74 13.75
CA GLU A 204 13.25 -14.13 13.67
C GLU A 204 12.03 -15.04 13.72
N THR A 205 11.98 -16.01 12.79
CA THR A 205 10.87 -16.95 12.70
C THR A 205 10.82 -17.86 13.92
N ASP A 206 9.71 -17.79 14.65
CA ASP A 206 9.43 -18.64 15.82
C ASP A 206 8.18 -19.50 15.56
N PRO A 207 8.36 -20.83 15.29
CA PRO A 207 7.24 -21.75 15.08
C PRO A 207 6.29 -21.87 16.28
N GLU A 208 6.79 -21.72 17.51
CA GLU A 208 5.95 -21.79 18.73
C GLU A 208 5.05 -20.56 18.82
N LEU A 209 5.58 -19.37 18.51
CA LEU A 209 4.78 -18.15 18.43
C LEU A 209 3.74 -18.26 17.32
N TYR A 210 4.11 -18.78 16.13
CA TYR A 210 3.16 -18.99 15.03
C TYR A 210 1.98 -19.87 15.47
N ALA A 211 2.26 -21.01 16.14
CA ALA A 211 1.21 -21.90 16.63
C ALA A 211 0.27 -21.21 17.64
N LYS A 212 0.81 -20.43 18.58
CA LYS A 212 0.04 -19.65 19.56
C LYS A 212 -0.84 -18.60 18.88
N LEU A 213 -0.31 -17.84 17.93
CA LEU A 213 -1.06 -16.80 17.21
C LEU A 213 -2.19 -17.40 16.36
N ILE A 214 -1.95 -18.53 15.69
CA ILE A 214 -2.94 -19.24 14.89
C ILE A 214 -4.11 -19.72 15.75
N GLU A 215 -3.84 -20.25 16.96
CA GLU A 215 -4.84 -20.68 17.91
C GLU A 215 -5.61 -19.52 18.52
N ALA A 216 -4.90 -18.47 18.95
CA ALA A 216 -5.45 -17.32 19.66
C ALA A 216 -6.33 -16.42 18.76
N PHE A 217 -6.01 -16.32 17.46
CA PHE A 217 -6.70 -15.46 16.49
C PHE A 217 -7.27 -16.28 15.32
N PRO A 218 -8.29 -17.13 15.54
CA PRO A 218 -8.79 -18.08 14.53
C PRO A 218 -9.39 -17.40 13.29
N ASP A 219 -9.83 -16.16 13.39
CA ASP A 219 -10.49 -15.41 12.32
C ASP A 219 -9.56 -14.37 11.65
N ALA A 220 -8.37 -14.13 12.20
CA ALA A 220 -7.43 -13.15 11.65
C ALA A 220 -6.70 -13.69 10.42
N TRP A 221 -6.42 -12.79 9.48
CA TRP A 221 -5.50 -13.05 8.38
C TRP A 221 -4.06 -13.11 8.88
N LEU A 222 -3.26 -14.00 8.29
CA LEU A 222 -1.85 -14.21 8.60
C LEU A 222 -1.03 -13.76 7.39
N GLU A 223 -0.47 -12.55 7.47
CA GLU A 223 0.26 -11.94 6.38
C GLU A 223 1.74 -12.31 6.44
N ASP A 224 2.33 -12.58 5.30
CA ASP A 224 3.76 -12.80 5.10
C ASP A 224 4.41 -13.82 6.06
N PRO A 225 3.85 -15.03 6.22
CA PRO A 225 4.51 -16.06 7.02
C PRO A 225 5.80 -16.53 6.36
N ASP A 226 6.84 -16.82 7.15
CA ASP A 226 8.02 -17.56 6.68
C ASP A 226 7.66 -19.03 6.55
N VAL A 227 7.60 -19.54 5.31
CA VAL A 227 7.23 -20.91 5.01
C VAL A 227 8.48 -21.76 4.81
N ASN A 228 8.86 -22.51 5.84
CA ASN A 228 10.00 -23.41 5.86
C ASN A 228 9.60 -24.79 6.39
N ASP A 229 10.57 -25.72 6.59
CA ASP A 229 10.29 -27.10 7.02
C ASP A 229 9.66 -27.16 8.42
N GLU A 230 9.92 -26.19 9.30
CA GLU A 230 9.38 -26.15 10.67
C GLU A 230 7.99 -25.50 10.72
N THR A 231 7.76 -24.46 9.94
CA THR A 231 6.51 -23.71 9.95
C THR A 231 5.46 -24.28 9.01
N ARG A 232 5.84 -24.93 7.91
CA ARG A 232 4.91 -25.50 6.92
C ARG A 232 3.85 -26.41 7.56
N PRO A 233 4.18 -27.36 8.46
CA PRO A 233 3.17 -28.21 9.10
C PRO A 233 2.14 -27.43 9.96
N ILE A 234 2.55 -26.28 10.49
CA ILE A 234 1.71 -25.39 11.32
C ILE A 234 0.81 -24.54 10.43
N LEU A 235 1.34 -24.04 9.30
CA LEU A 235 0.64 -23.12 8.38
C LEU A 235 -0.32 -23.83 7.43
N GLU A 236 -0.01 -25.05 6.98
CA GLU A 236 -0.82 -25.79 6.00
C GLU A 236 -2.28 -25.99 6.42
N PRO A 237 -2.62 -26.32 7.68
CA PRO A 237 -4.03 -26.43 8.12
C PRO A 237 -4.82 -25.13 8.02
N VAL A 238 -4.14 -23.99 8.05
CA VAL A 238 -4.74 -22.65 8.05
C VAL A 238 -4.42 -21.86 6.78
N ARG A 239 -3.96 -22.53 5.72
CA ARG A 239 -3.53 -21.90 4.46
C ARG A 239 -4.57 -20.97 3.84
N ASP A 240 -5.85 -21.20 4.07
CA ASP A 240 -6.94 -20.36 3.55
C ASP A 240 -7.01 -18.98 4.23
N ARG A 241 -6.28 -18.78 5.33
CA ARG A 241 -6.12 -17.50 6.03
C ARG A 241 -4.77 -16.84 5.79
N LEU A 242 -3.89 -17.49 4.99
CA LEU A 242 -2.60 -16.90 4.65
C LEU A 242 -2.78 -15.86 3.55
N THR A 243 -2.07 -14.76 3.69
CA THR A 243 -2.01 -13.70 2.68
C THR A 243 -0.57 -13.19 2.54
N TRP A 244 -0.26 -12.56 1.44
CA TRP A 244 1.08 -12.09 1.12
C TRP A 244 1.05 -10.64 0.66
N ASP A 245 2.00 -9.87 1.18
CA ASP A 245 2.28 -8.48 0.87
C ASP A 245 3.65 -8.32 0.21
N ALA A 246 4.71 -8.59 0.96
CA ALA A 246 6.07 -8.31 0.54
C ALA A 246 6.49 -8.98 -0.78
N PRO A 247 6.15 -10.23 -1.08
CA PRO A 247 6.58 -10.89 -2.30
C PRO A 247 5.77 -10.48 -3.54
N ILE A 248 4.65 -9.76 -3.39
CA ILE A 248 3.73 -9.50 -4.52
C ILE A 248 4.14 -8.24 -5.29
N HIS A 249 4.73 -8.44 -6.46
CA HIS A 249 5.11 -7.40 -7.43
C HIS A 249 4.48 -7.63 -8.81
N SER A 250 4.01 -8.86 -9.07
CA SER A 250 3.46 -9.28 -10.36
C SER A 250 2.47 -10.44 -10.22
N ILE A 251 1.77 -10.76 -11.29
CA ILE A 251 0.93 -11.99 -11.38
C ILE A 251 1.79 -13.24 -11.18
N ALA A 252 3.01 -13.28 -11.72
CA ALA A 252 3.91 -14.43 -11.56
C ALA A 252 4.27 -14.68 -10.08
N ASP A 253 4.34 -13.64 -9.25
CA ASP A 253 4.57 -13.80 -7.82
C ASP A 253 3.35 -14.42 -7.13
N ILE A 254 2.12 -14.05 -7.54
CA ILE A 254 0.89 -14.67 -7.04
C ILE A 254 0.86 -16.16 -7.40
N GLU A 255 1.19 -16.50 -8.64
CA GLU A 255 1.25 -17.89 -9.13
C GLU A 255 2.38 -18.71 -8.46
N GLY A 256 3.46 -18.05 -8.06
CA GLY A 256 4.62 -18.67 -7.40
C GLY A 256 4.46 -18.93 -5.90
N LEU A 257 3.34 -18.54 -5.28
CA LEU A 257 3.11 -18.70 -3.85
C LEU A 257 3.07 -20.19 -3.43
N PRO A 258 3.42 -20.52 -2.17
CA PRO A 258 3.45 -21.90 -1.68
C PRO A 258 2.11 -22.65 -1.74
N TRP A 259 1.02 -21.91 -1.72
CA TRP A 259 -0.38 -22.37 -1.88
C TRP A 259 -1.17 -21.34 -2.68
N GLU A 260 -2.22 -21.76 -3.35
CA GLU A 260 -3.17 -20.86 -4.00
C GLU A 260 -3.78 -19.92 -2.95
N PRO A 261 -3.57 -18.60 -3.08
CA PRO A 261 -4.03 -17.66 -2.07
C PRO A 261 -5.53 -17.44 -2.15
N LYS A 262 -6.17 -17.20 -1.00
CA LYS A 262 -7.54 -16.69 -0.94
C LYS A 262 -7.60 -15.16 -0.99
N MET A 263 -6.50 -14.52 -0.60
CA MET A 263 -6.37 -13.06 -0.61
C MET A 263 -4.90 -12.66 -0.72
N VAL A 264 -4.62 -11.56 -1.43
CA VAL A 264 -3.28 -10.97 -1.56
C VAL A 264 -3.33 -9.46 -1.38
N ASN A 265 -2.24 -8.87 -0.90
CA ASN A 265 -2.08 -7.41 -0.86
C ASN A 265 -1.62 -6.90 -2.22
N ILE A 266 -2.37 -5.98 -2.80
CA ILE A 266 -1.98 -5.30 -4.04
C ILE A 266 -1.62 -3.85 -3.70
N LYS A 267 -0.30 -3.58 -3.66
CA LYS A 267 0.25 -2.23 -3.45
C LYS A 267 0.62 -1.61 -4.80
N PRO A 268 -0.02 -0.53 -5.22
CA PRO A 268 0.21 0.06 -6.54
C PRO A 268 1.69 0.39 -6.79
N SER A 269 2.36 1.02 -5.83
CA SER A 269 3.77 1.37 -5.94
C SER A 269 4.69 0.15 -6.01
N ARG A 270 4.35 -0.96 -5.36
CA ARG A 270 5.14 -2.19 -5.40
C ARG A 270 5.02 -2.92 -6.74
N VAL A 271 3.85 -2.91 -7.34
CA VAL A 271 3.64 -3.39 -8.73
C VAL A 271 4.29 -2.45 -9.73
N GLY A 272 4.25 -1.16 -9.48
CA GLY A 272 5.02 -0.12 -10.16
C GLY A 272 4.44 0.36 -11.49
N SER A 273 3.73 -0.47 -12.25
CA SER A 273 3.15 -0.09 -13.54
C SER A 273 1.62 -0.12 -13.45
N LEU A 274 0.99 0.88 -14.04
CA LEU A 274 -0.48 0.95 -14.11
C LEU A 274 -1.06 -0.24 -14.89
N ARG A 275 -0.37 -0.68 -15.94
CA ARG A 275 -0.76 -1.86 -16.73
C ARG A 275 -0.77 -3.12 -15.88
N GLU A 276 0.33 -3.38 -15.16
CA GLU A 276 0.47 -4.57 -14.32
C GLU A 276 -0.45 -4.51 -13.11
N LEU A 277 -0.68 -3.32 -12.54
CA LEU A 277 -1.64 -3.12 -11.46
C LEU A 277 -3.06 -3.51 -11.89
N CYS A 278 -3.52 -2.99 -13.04
CA CYS A 278 -4.82 -3.35 -13.60
C CYS A 278 -4.90 -4.84 -13.92
N ALA A 279 -3.85 -5.42 -14.51
CA ALA A 279 -3.78 -6.84 -14.81
C ALA A 279 -3.84 -7.71 -13.53
N ALA A 280 -3.19 -7.30 -12.44
CA ALA A 280 -3.27 -7.99 -11.16
C ALA A 280 -4.68 -7.99 -10.58
N TYR A 281 -5.39 -6.85 -10.64
CA TYR A 281 -6.81 -6.80 -10.22
C TYR A 281 -7.71 -7.67 -11.10
N ASP A 282 -7.54 -7.63 -12.43
CA ASP A 282 -8.29 -8.47 -13.36
C ASP A 282 -8.03 -9.96 -13.09
N TYR A 283 -6.76 -10.34 -12.91
CA TYR A 283 -6.35 -11.71 -12.57
C TYR A 283 -6.99 -12.21 -11.28
N CYS A 284 -6.91 -11.42 -10.20
CA CYS A 284 -7.53 -11.78 -8.93
C CYS A 284 -9.05 -11.98 -9.07
N ALA A 285 -9.73 -11.08 -9.78
CA ALA A 285 -11.17 -11.18 -10.02
C ALA A 285 -11.54 -12.44 -10.84
N GLU A 286 -10.77 -12.77 -11.88
CA GLU A 286 -10.99 -13.95 -12.72
C GLU A 286 -10.76 -15.27 -11.97
N HIS A 287 -9.83 -15.30 -11.01
CA HIS A 287 -9.48 -16.50 -10.24
C HIS A 287 -10.19 -16.58 -8.89
N GLY A 288 -11.05 -15.61 -8.55
CA GLY A 288 -11.74 -15.58 -7.26
C GLY A 288 -10.80 -15.37 -6.07
N ILE A 289 -9.67 -14.71 -6.30
CA ILE A 289 -8.71 -14.31 -5.27
C ILE A 289 -9.13 -12.93 -4.74
N GLY A 290 -9.29 -12.81 -3.42
CA GLY A 290 -9.54 -11.52 -2.78
C GLY A 290 -8.31 -10.62 -2.86
N ALA A 291 -8.55 -9.31 -2.92
CA ALA A 291 -7.49 -8.31 -2.79
C ALA A 291 -7.73 -7.46 -1.55
N TYR A 292 -6.67 -6.92 -0.97
CA TYR A 292 -6.70 -5.79 -0.06
C TYR A 292 -5.57 -4.83 -0.43
N GLY A 293 -5.71 -3.58 -0.04
CA GLY A 293 -4.71 -2.56 -0.33
C GLY A 293 -3.83 -2.28 0.87
N GLY A 294 -2.66 -1.75 0.59
CA GLY A 294 -1.75 -1.23 1.58
C GLY A 294 -0.91 -0.09 1.03
N GLY A 295 -0.37 0.70 1.93
CA GLY A 295 0.51 1.81 1.61
C GLY A 295 1.98 1.50 1.85
N GLN A 296 2.81 2.49 1.44
CA GLN A 296 4.25 2.54 1.67
C GLN A 296 4.60 3.82 2.45
N TRP A 297 3.77 4.19 3.44
CA TRP A 297 3.93 5.43 4.20
C TRP A 297 3.88 6.68 3.32
N GLU A 298 2.85 6.80 2.51
CA GLU A 298 2.57 7.99 1.72
C GLU A 298 2.36 9.20 2.62
N LEU A 299 2.99 10.32 2.27
CA LEU A 299 2.88 11.57 3.00
C LEU A 299 1.87 12.54 2.38
N GLY A 300 1.59 12.36 1.09
CA GLY A 300 0.74 13.24 0.29
C GLY A 300 -0.39 12.50 -0.43
N VAL A 301 -0.53 12.81 -1.73
CA VAL A 301 -1.62 12.33 -2.58
C VAL A 301 -1.72 10.80 -2.69
N GLY A 302 -0.60 10.09 -2.55
CA GLY A 302 -0.55 8.64 -2.70
C GLY A 302 -1.49 7.91 -1.75
N ARG A 303 -1.66 8.38 -0.50
CA ARG A 303 -2.61 7.78 0.46
C ARG A 303 -4.04 7.84 -0.06
N GLY A 304 -4.47 8.99 -0.56
CA GLY A 304 -5.78 9.15 -1.15
C GLY A 304 -5.98 8.29 -2.41
N GLN A 305 -4.95 8.19 -3.26
CA GLN A 305 -5.00 7.34 -4.46
C GLN A 305 -5.19 5.87 -4.12
N ILE A 306 -4.54 5.35 -3.06
CA ILE A 306 -4.76 3.99 -2.58
C ILE A 306 -6.19 3.80 -2.06
N GLN A 307 -6.75 4.78 -1.36
CA GLN A 307 -8.13 4.74 -0.88
C GLN A 307 -9.13 4.75 -2.03
N VAL A 308 -8.86 5.51 -3.11
CA VAL A 308 -9.67 5.43 -4.35
C VAL A 308 -9.65 4.02 -4.92
N LEU A 309 -8.47 3.41 -5.08
CA LEU A 309 -8.36 2.03 -5.59
C LEU A 309 -9.08 1.03 -4.67
N ALA A 310 -8.92 1.15 -3.36
CA ALA A 310 -9.62 0.31 -2.41
C ALA A 310 -11.14 0.40 -2.57
N SER A 311 -11.69 1.61 -2.72
CA SER A 311 -13.13 1.84 -2.91
C SER A 311 -13.70 1.19 -4.17
N LEU A 312 -12.86 1.05 -5.20
CA LEU A 312 -13.27 0.51 -6.51
C LEU A 312 -13.04 -0.99 -6.68
N PHE A 313 -12.03 -1.56 -6.02
CA PHE A 313 -11.58 -2.93 -6.28
C PHE A 313 -11.73 -3.88 -5.09
N HIS A 314 -11.56 -3.40 -3.86
CA HIS A 314 -11.56 -4.26 -2.65
C HIS A 314 -12.08 -3.57 -1.39
N PRO A 315 -13.28 -2.94 -1.43
CA PRO A 315 -13.78 -2.12 -0.33
C PRO A 315 -14.07 -2.89 0.96
N ASP A 316 -14.39 -4.18 0.86
CA ASP A 316 -14.90 -4.99 1.99
C ASP A 316 -13.80 -5.75 2.75
N THR A 317 -12.54 -5.67 2.31
CA THR A 317 -11.41 -6.36 2.92
C THR A 317 -10.66 -5.48 3.93
N PRO A 318 -9.87 -6.03 4.86
CA PRO A 318 -9.17 -5.25 5.88
C PRO A 318 -7.98 -4.49 5.28
N ASN A 319 -8.27 -3.40 4.58
CA ASN A 319 -7.27 -2.59 3.90
C ASN A 319 -6.34 -1.87 4.89
N ASP A 320 -5.04 -1.97 4.70
CA ASP A 320 -4.03 -1.20 5.43
C ASP A 320 -3.92 0.22 4.82
N THR A 321 -5.04 0.93 4.81
CA THR A 321 -5.22 2.24 4.18
C THR A 321 -5.89 3.26 5.11
N ALA A 322 -5.77 3.05 6.41
CA ALA A 322 -6.27 4.00 7.41
C ALA A 322 -5.80 5.43 7.10
N PRO A 323 -6.59 6.46 7.36
CA PRO A 323 -6.13 7.83 7.36
C PRO A 323 -4.84 7.99 8.16
N ARG A 324 -3.86 8.71 7.61
CA ARG A 324 -2.49 8.80 8.16
C ARG A 324 -2.43 9.11 9.67
N PRO A 325 -3.27 10.02 10.25
CA PRO A 325 -3.19 10.31 11.67
C PRO A 325 -3.44 9.11 12.59
N TYR A 326 -4.02 8.01 12.11
CA TYR A 326 -4.12 6.76 12.89
C TYR A 326 -2.76 6.11 13.18
N ASN A 327 -1.70 6.48 12.44
CA ASN A 327 -0.33 6.01 12.70
C ASN A 327 0.30 6.68 13.94
N GLU A 328 -0.26 7.80 14.41
CA GLU A 328 0.21 8.46 15.63
C GLU A 328 -0.10 7.59 16.87
N ALA A 329 0.74 7.68 17.90
CA ALA A 329 0.50 6.95 19.17
C ALA A 329 -0.84 7.36 19.79
N GLU A 330 -1.16 8.65 19.71
CA GLU A 330 -2.42 9.23 20.16
C GLU A 330 -3.11 9.93 18.98
N PRO A 331 -3.91 9.23 18.19
CA PRO A 331 -4.63 9.84 17.06
C PRO A 331 -5.52 11.00 17.54
N PRO A 332 -5.59 12.13 16.80
CA PRO A 332 -6.47 13.24 17.15
C PRO A 332 -7.95 12.78 17.13
N GLU A 333 -8.82 13.53 17.83
CA GLU A 333 -10.26 13.30 17.80
C GLU A 333 -10.87 13.68 16.44
N GLY A 334 -11.98 13.03 16.07
CA GLY A 334 -12.76 13.38 14.90
C GLY A 334 -12.24 12.82 13.58
N LEU A 335 -11.32 11.84 13.62
CA LEU A 335 -10.92 11.13 12.41
C LEU A 335 -12.08 10.30 11.83
N PRO A 336 -12.15 10.15 10.50
CA PRO A 336 -13.10 9.24 9.87
C PRO A 336 -12.90 7.80 10.38
N VAL A 337 -14.01 7.10 10.62
CA VAL A 337 -13.99 5.71 11.09
C VAL A 337 -14.15 4.72 9.94
N SER A 338 -13.81 3.45 10.19
CA SER A 338 -14.03 2.34 9.23
C SER A 338 -15.49 1.87 9.30
N PRO A 339 -16.18 1.62 8.17
CA PRO A 339 -15.69 1.85 6.81
C PRO A 339 -15.65 3.35 6.43
N LEU A 340 -14.61 3.72 5.67
CA LEU A 340 -14.37 5.08 5.22
C LEU A 340 -15.26 5.41 4.02
N GLU A 341 -16.16 6.37 4.18
CA GLU A 341 -17.05 6.81 3.11
C GLU A 341 -16.26 7.40 1.93
N PRO A 342 -16.60 7.04 0.67
CA PRO A 342 -15.90 7.53 -0.49
C PRO A 342 -15.98 9.06 -0.64
N ARG A 343 -14.82 9.69 -0.85
CA ARG A 343 -14.67 11.11 -1.11
C ARG A 343 -13.82 11.33 -2.37
N LEU A 344 -14.24 10.72 -3.48
CA LEU A 344 -13.52 10.87 -4.73
C LEU A 344 -13.75 12.26 -5.32
N SER A 345 -12.68 12.88 -5.81
CA SER A 345 -12.81 14.08 -6.64
C SER A 345 -13.63 13.75 -7.90
N PRO A 346 -14.50 14.67 -8.35
CA PRO A 346 -15.31 14.46 -9.55
C PRO A 346 -14.47 14.15 -10.80
N THR A 347 -13.26 14.73 -10.87
CA THR A 347 -12.30 14.48 -11.95
C THR A 347 -10.96 14.05 -11.39
N GLY A 348 -10.20 13.29 -12.18
CA GLY A 348 -8.87 12.84 -11.78
C GLY A 348 -8.86 11.55 -10.96
N PHE A 349 -7.77 11.38 -10.21
CA PHE A 349 -7.46 10.21 -9.39
C PHE A 349 -7.11 10.63 -7.97
N ARG A 350 -8.04 11.32 -7.30
CA ARG A 350 -7.81 11.92 -5.97
C ARG A 350 -8.92 11.57 -5.00
N TRP A 351 -8.56 11.50 -3.73
CA TRP A 351 -9.47 11.46 -2.61
C TRP A 351 -9.51 12.84 -1.97
N GLU A 352 -10.72 13.35 -1.72
CA GLU A 352 -10.90 14.65 -1.06
C GLU A 352 -10.79 14.49 0.47
N ASP A 353 -10.10 15.44 1.13
CA ASP A 353 -9.91 15.46 2.59
C ASP A 353 -11.21 15.77 3.38
#